data_4028514853f9c2631b07266f874c0902
#
_entry.id   4028514853f9c2631b07266f874c0902
#
_cell.length_a   1.000
_cell.length_b   1.000
_cell.length_c   1.000
_cell.angle_alpha   90.00
_cell.angle_beta   90.00
_cell.angle_gamma   90.00
#
_symmetry.space_group_name_H-M   'P 1'
#
loop_
_entity.id
_entity.type
_entity.pdbx_description
1 polymer ?
#
loop_
_entity_poly.entity_id
_entity_poly.type
_entity_poly.pdbx_seq_one_letter_code
_entity_poly.pdbx_strand_id
1 'polypeptide(L)'
;FVYIKLAKKREKAKKNYYDKGVKVFWLDEAEPEYTVYDFENYRYHLGPDIQVGNIYPVMYAKTFFDGMKAEGQENIINLLRCAWAGSQKYGALVWSGDIKSSFPSMKNQVAAGLNMGIAGIPWWTTDIGGFFGANINDPEFHELLIRWFEYGCFCPVMRLHGYRWPLQPQYGTTGGATCVSGAPNEVWSYTDQVCEILSDYLRLRERMLPYIT
;
A
#
# COMPACT_ATOMS: atom_id res chain seq x y z
N PHE A 1 -8.11 25.15 1.21
CA PHE A 1 -6.69 25.01 1.65
C PHE A 1 -6.14 23.61 1.37
N VAL A 2 -6.88 22.54 1.67
CA VAL A 2 -6.46 21.15 1.37
C VAL A 2 -6.27 20.95 -0.13
N TYR A 3 -7.23 21.38 -0.95
CA TYR A 3 -7.15 21.25 -2.40
C TYR A 3 -5.91 21.95 -3.00
N ILE A 4 -5.56 23.13 -2.51
CA ILE A 4 -4.37 23.88 -2.99
C ILE A 4 -3.07 23.16 -2.60
N LYS A 5 -2.97 22.60 -1.37
CA LYS A 5 -1.80 21.81 -0.97
C LYS A 5 -1.65 20.54 -1.81
N LEU A 6 -2.76 19.84 -2.08
CA LEU A 6 -2.77 18.64 -2.90
C LEU A 6 -2.45 18.95 -4.38
N ALA A 7 -2.96 20.05 -4.92
CA ALA A 7 -2.63 20.50 -6.26
C ALA A 7 -1.12 20.79 -6.43
N LYS A 8 -0.48 21.44 -5.44
CA LYS A 8 0.99 21.66 -5.44
C LYS A 8 1.78 20.35 -5.34
N LYS A 9 1.31 19.37 -4.53
CA LYS A 9 1.92 18.02 -4.49
C LYS A 9 1.84 17.35 -5.86
N ARG A 10 0.68 17.42 -6.52
CA ARG A 10 0.47 16.89 -7.87
C ARG A 10 1.40 17.50 -8.90
N GLU A 11 1.56 18.83 -8.92
CA GLU A 11 2.46 19.50 -9.86
C GLU A 11 3.91 19.06 -9.70
N LYS A 12 4.38 18.91 -8.45
CA LYS A 12 5.70 18.34 -8.17
C LYS A 12 5.82 16.88 -8.62
N ALA A 13 4.81 16.07 -8.36
CA ALA A 13 4.77 14.68 -8.79
C ALA A 13 4.77 14.57 -10.32
N LYS A 14 3.99 15.43 -11.01
CA LYS A 14 4.01 15.50 -12.48
C LYS A 14 5.42 15.78 -13.01
N LYS A 15 5.99 16.91 -12.65
CA LYS A 15 7.29 17.34 -13.15
C LYS A 15 8.44 16.37 -12.86
N ASN A 16 8.45 15.81 -11.64
CA ASN A 16 9.59 15.02 -11.17
C ASN A 16 9.50 13.53 -11.48
N TYR A 17 8.27 13.01 -11.71
CA TYR A 17 8.04 11.58 -11.89
C TYR A 17 7.16 11.26 -13.10
N TYR A 18 5.95 11.84 -13.20
CA TYR A 18 4.99 11.50 -14.25
C TYR A 18 5.54 11.79 -15.66
N ASP A 19 6.13 12.97 -15.87
CA ASP A 19 6.75 13.39 -17.15
C ASP A 19 7.98 12.53 -17.50
N LYS A 20 8.51 11.77 -16.52
CA LYS A 20 9.61 10.83 -16.70
C LYS A 20 9.16 9.36 -16.88
N GLY A 21 7.86 9.13 -17.02
CA GLY A 21 7.30 7.81 -17.30
C GLY A 21 6.67 7.07 -16.11
N VAL A 22 6.70 7.61 -14.89
CA VAL A 22 6.01 7.01 -13.73
C VAL A 22 4.51 7.27 -13.85
N LYS A 23 3.72 6.22 -14.06
CA LYS A 23 2.28 6.30 -14.37
C LYS A 23 1.35 5.74 -13.28
N VAL A 24 1.90 5.25 -12.18
CA VAL A 24 1.19 4.79 -10.98
C VAL A 24 1.91 5.37 -9.77
N PHE A 25 1.17 5.87 -8.80
CA PHE A 25 1.73 6.49 -7.60
C PHE A 25 1.32 5.73 -6.35
N TRP A 26 2.24 5.69 -5.41
CA TRP A 26 1.98 5.32 -4.02
C TRP A 26 1.69 6.60 -3.24
N LEU A 27 0.43 6.77 -2.84
CA LEU A 27 -0.10 7.93 -2.12
C LEU A 27 -0.20 7.57 -0.63
N ASP A 28 0.93 7.59 0.04
CA ASP A 28 1.04 7.31 1.46
C ASP A 28 0.57 8.50 2.31
N GLU A 29 0.36 8.27 3.61
CA GLU A 29 -0.17 9.27 4.55
C GLU A 29 -1.49 9.91 4.05
N ALA A 30 -2.36 9.08 3.47
CA ALA A 30 -3.60 9.51 2.82
C ALA A 30 -4.73 9.81 3.80
N GLU A 31 -4.57 9.56 5.10
CA GLU A 31 -5.57 9.77 6.16
C GLU A 31 -5.84 11.25 6.53
N PRO A 32 -5.00 12.26 6.66
CA PRO A 32 -3.59 12.35 7.00
C PRO A 32 -3.30 11.80 8.40
N GLU A 33 -2.03 11.50 8.67
CA GLU A 33 -1.59 11.03 9.98
C GLU A 33 -1.53 12.19 10.98
N TYR A 34 -2.25 12.05 12.08
CA TYR A 34 -2.23 13.01 13.18
C TYR A 34 -1.41 12.44 14.35
N THR A 35 -0.54 13.26 14.90
CA THR A 35 0.30 12.87 16.05
C THR A 35 -0.47 12.74 17.35
N VAL A 36 -1.66 13.35 17.44
CA VAL A 36 -2.59 13.29 18.55
C VAL A 36 -4.00 13.11 18.00
N TYR A 37 -4.81 12.28 18.66
CA TYR A 37 -6.21 12.04 18.31
C TYR A 37 -7.11 13.22 18.76
N ASP A 38 -6.68 14.43 18.46
CA ASP A 38 -7.37 15.66 18.80
C ASP A 38 -8.13 16.20 17.57
N PHE A 39 -9.10 15.42 17.13
CA PHE A 39 -9.89 15.71 15.95
C PHE A 39 -10.68 17.02 16.03
N GLU A 40 -10.91 17.55 17.20
CA GLU A 40 -11.61 18.82 17.41
C GLU A 40 -10.75 20.02 17.00
N ASN A 41 -9.43 19.89 17.09
CA ASN A 41 -8.49 20.95 16.73
C ASN A 41 -8.16 21.01 15.23
N TYR A 42 -8.43 19.94 14.48
CA TYR A 42 -8.17 19.92 13.04
C TYR A 42 -9.38 20.46 12.27
N ARG A 43 -9.10 21.33 11.30
CA ARG A 43 -10.12 21.97 10.48
C ARG A 43 -9.72 21.97 9.02
N TYR A 44 -10.69 21.62 8.19
CA TYR A 44 -10.63 21.73 6.73
C TYR A 44 -11.48 22.90 6.26
N HIS A 45 -11.41 23.21 4.98
CA HIS A 45 -12.28 24.22 4.38
C HIS A 45 -13.76 23.89 4.53
N LEU A 46 -14.11 22.60 4.52
CA LEU A 46 -15.50 22.12 4.63
C LEU A 46 -16.01 22.02 6.08
N GLY A 47 -15.14 22.13 7.07
CA GLY A 47 -15.54 22.02 8.48
C GLY A 47 -14.49 21.37 9.38
N PRO A 48 -14.84 21.06 10.64
CA PRO A 48 -13.96 20.38 11.56
C PRO A 48 -13.72 18.91 11.14
N ASP A 49 -12.56 18.40 11.47
CA ASP A 49 -12.12 17.06 11.09
C ASP A 49 -13.10 15.97 11.56
N ILE A 50 -13.60 16.06 12.78
CA ILE A 50 -14.58 15.11 13.34
C ILE A 50 -15.83 14.93 12.47
N GLN A 51 -16.18 15.93 11.66
CA GLN A 51 -17.34 15.88 10.77
C GLN A 51 -16.96 15.51 9.32
N VAL A 52 -15.81 15.95 8.85
CA VAL A 52 -15.47 15.91 7.40
C VAL A 52 -14.13 15.25 7.10
N GLY A 53 -13.37 14.78 8.10
CA GLY A 53 -12.02 14.25 7.94
C GLY A 53 -11.93 13.12 6.92
N ASN A 54 -12.91 12.23 6.91
CA ASN A 54 -12.97 11.10 5.98
C ASN A 54 -13.03 11.48 4.50
N ILE A 55 -13.29 12.74 4.17
CA ILE A 55 -13.21 13.21 2.76
C ILE A 55 -11.75 13.37 2.29
N TYR A 56 -10.79 13.45 3.20
CA TYR A 56 -9.39 13.70 2.85
C TYR A 56 -8.81 12.64 1.90
N PRO A 57 -8.89 11.32 2.17
CA PRO A 57 -8.41 10.30 1.24
C PRO A 57 -9.12 10.34 -0.12
N VAL A 58 -10.43 10.64 -0.14
CA VAL A 58 -11.18 10.79 -1.39
C VAL A 58 -10.63 11.95 -2.24
N MET A 59 -10.39 13.11 -1.61
CA MET A 59 -9.86 14.29 -2.30
C MET A 59 -8.40 14.11 -2.72
N TYR A 60 -7.64 13.33 -1.95
CA TYR A 60 -6.26 12.99 -2.29
C TYR A 60 -6.24 12.11 -3.56
N ALA A 61 -6.99 11.01 -3.57
CA ALA A 61 -7.14 10.15 -4.74
C ALA A 61 -7.63 10.95 -5.96
N LYS A 62 -8.69 11.76 -5.79
CA LYS A 62 -9.26 12.61 -6.84
C LYS A 62 -8.23 13.55 -7.45
N THR A 63 -7.38 14.17 -6.64
CA THR A 63 -6.38 15.14 -7.12
C THR A 63 -5.39 14.51 -8.10
N PHE A 64 -4.92 13.29 -7.80
CA PHE A 64 -4.02 12.55 -8.69
C PHE A 64 -4.79 12.02 -9.91
N PHE A 65 -5.97 11.47 -9.71
CA PHE A 65 -6.82 10.99 -10.80
C PHE A 65 -7.10 12.09 -11.83
N ASP A 66 -7.59 13.24 -11.40
CA ASP A 66 -7.90 14.37 -12.30
C ASP A 66 -6.64 14.86 -13.03
N GLY A 67 -5.51 14.89 -12.33
CA GLY A 67 -4.24 15.27 -12.94
C GLY A 67 -3.78 14.31 -14.02
N MET A 68 -3.82 13.02 -13.76
CA MET A 68 -3.42 11.98 -14.72
C MET A 68 -4.39 11.92 -15.92
N LYS A 69 -5.69 12.09 -15.66
CA LYS A 69 -6.71 12.17 -16.71
C LYS A 69 -6.52 13.38 -17.62
N ALA A 70 -6.13 14.53 -17.06
CA ALA A 70 -5.83 15.74 -17.84
C ALA A 70 -4.60 15.56 -18.76
N GLU A 71 -3.70 14.62 -18.43
CA GLU A 71 -2.55 14.23 -19.26
C GLU A 71 -2.90 13.12 -20.27
N GLY A 72 -4.18 12.75 -20.40
CA GLY A 72 -4.65 11.75 -21.36
C GLY A 72 -4.55 10.29 -20.91
N GLN A 73 -4.27 10.02 -19.63
CA GLN A 73 -4.26 8.66 -19.11
C GLN A 73 -5.69 8.17 -18.88
N GLU A 74 -6.05 7.03 -19.43
CA GLU A 74 -7.40 6.44 -19.32
C GLU A 74 -7.49 5.47 -18.12
N ASN A 75 -6.55 4.53 -18.03
CA ASN A 75 -6.49 3.56 -16.94
C ASN A 75 -5.69 4.11 -15.77
N ILE A 76 -6.39 4.64 -14.78
CA ILE A 76 -5.78 5.33 -13.64
C ILE A 76 -6.03 4.52 -12.37
N ILE A 77 -4.96 4.02 -11.77
CA ILE A 77 -4.94 3.37 -10.46
C ILE A 77 -3.77 3.96 -9.66
N ASN A 78 -4.03 4.27 -8.38
CA ASN A 78 -3.01 4.69 -7.43
C ASN A 78 -3.18 3.90 -6.13
N LEU A 79 -2.06 3.58 -5.48
CA LEU A 79 -2.04 2.88 -4.20
C LEU A 79 -2.23 3.89 -3.07
N LEU A 80 -3.24 3.69 -2.23
CA LEU A 80 -3.57 4.54 -1.08
C LEU A 80 -3.61 3.74 0.22
N ARG A 81 -3.11 4.34 1.31
CA ARG A 81 -3.16 3.72 2.65
C ARG A 81 -4.57 3.69 3.24
N CYS A 82 -5.45 4.56 2.83
CA CYS A 82 -6.84 4.55 3.24
C CYS A 82 -7.79 5.05 2.14
N ALA A 83 -9.07 4.78 2.33
CA ALA A 83 -10.12 5.21 1.44
C ALA A 83 -11.40 5.50 2.24
N TRP A 84 -12.34 6.18 1.60
CA TRP A 84 -13.69 6.36 2.09
C TRP A 84 -14.69 6.18 0.95
N ALA A 85 -15.98 6.19 1.27
CA ALA A 85 -17.02 6.05 0.27
C ALA A 85 -16.82 7.04 -0.90
N GLY A 86 -16.76 6.52 -2.11
CA GLY A 86 -16.52 7.30 -3.33
C GLY A 86 -15.07 7.29 -3.83
N SER A 87 -14.09 6.78 -3.05
CA SER A 87 -12.70 6.68 -3.48
C SER A 87 -12.51 5.79 -4.71
N GLN A 88 -13.34 4.76 -4.88
CA GLN A 88 -13.32 3.87 -6.04
C GLN A 88 -13.50 4.59 -7.38
N LYS A 89 -14.18 5.75 -7.39
CA LYS A 89 -14.33 6.58 -8.61
C LYS A 89 -13.01 7.15 -9.12
N TYR A 90 -12.00 7.20 -8.24
CA TYR A 90 -10.73 7.85 -8.49
C TYR A 90 -9.57 6.86 -8.52
N GLY A 91 -9.85 5.61 -8.91
CA GLY A 91 -8.83 4.59 -9.07
C GLY A 91 -8.09 4.21 -7.79
N ALA A 92 -8.79 4.21 -6.65
CA ALA A 92 -8.21 3.86 -5.38
C ALA A 92 -7.98 2.35 -5.28
N LEU A 93 -6.71 1.95 -5.28
CA LEU A 93 -6.21 0.66 -4.81
C LEU A 93 -5.76 0.83 -3.37
N VAL A 94 -6.28 0.05 -2.44
CA VAL A 94 -6.06 0.26 -1.00
C VAL A 94 -5.25 -0.87 -0.40
N TRP A 95 -4.30 -0.54 0.48
CA TRP A 95 -3.65 -1.51 1.35
C TRP A 95 -3.94 -1.21 2.83
N SER A 96 -3.72 -2.17 3.68
CA SER A 96 -4.10 -2.14 5.09
C SER A 96 -3.17 -1.34 6.01
N GLY A 97 -2.19 -0.61 5.46
CA GLY A 97 -1.22 0.15 6.27
C GLY A 97 -0.12 -0.74 6.88
N ASP A 98 0.58 -0.17 7.85
CA ASP A 98 1.73 -0.77 8.52
C ASP A 98 1.28 -1.76 9.59
N ILE A 99 1.01 -2.98 9.20
CA ILE A 99 0.48 -4.03 10.07
C ILE A 99 1.58 -4.96 10.58
N LYS A 100 1.37 -5.51 11.79
CA LYS A 100 2.31 -6.44 12.41
C LYS A 100 2.36 -7.77 11.65
N SER A 101 3.56 -8.32 11.52
CA SER A 101 3.79 -9.68 11.02
C SER A 101 3.34 -10.70 12.06
N SER A 102 2.08 -11.14 11.97
CA SER A 102 1.50 -12.12 12.89
C SER A 102 0.26 -12.78 12.30
N PHE A 103 -0.05 -14.01 12.70
CA PHE A 103 -1.26 -14.72 12.28
C PHE A 103 -2.55 -13.97 12.62
N PRO A 104 -2.71 -13.35 13.82
CA PRO A 104 -3.89 -12.52 14.10
C PRO A 104 -4.05 -11.35 13.13
N SER A 105 -2.95 -10.66 12.76
CA SER A 105 -3.00 -9.60 11.75
C SER A 105 -3.44 -10.14 10.39
N MET A 106 -2.87 -11.25 9.94
CA MET A 106 -3.25 -11.89 8.68
C MET A 106 -4.74 -12.24 8.65
N LYS A 107 -5.26 -12.88 9.71
CA LYS A 107 -6.69 -13.20 9.83
C LYS A 107 -7.58 -11.95 9.66
N ASN A 108 -7.18 -10.84 10.29
CA ASN A 108 -7.91 -9.59 10.17
C ASN A 108 -7.86 -9.03 8.74
N GLN A 109 -6.76 -9.22 8.01
CA GLN A 109 -6.63 -8.73 6.63
C GLN A 109 -7.53 -9.48 5.66
N VAL A 110 -7.75 -10.78 5.86
CA VAL A 110 -8.71 -11.55 5.05
C VAL A 110 -10.10 -10.95 5.21
N ALA A 111 -10.54 -10.75 6.46
CA ALA A 111 -11.85 -10.15 6.74
C ALA A 111 -11.95 -8.71 6.21
N ALA A 112 -10.91 -7.90 6.37
CA ALA A 112 -10.86 -6.52 5.89
C ALA A 112 -10.99 -6.45 4.36
N GLY A 113 -10.25 -7.29 3.61
CA GLY A 113 -10.33 -7.34 2.16
C GLY A 113 -11.70 -7.72 1.64
N LEU A 114 -12.34 -8.70 2.26
CA LEU A 114 -13.72 -9.09 1.93
C LEU A 114 -14.71 -7.93 2.18
N ASN A 115 -14.60 -7.27 3.32
CA ASN A 115 -15.45 -6.11 3.64
C ASN A 115 -15.21 -4.92 2.71
N MET A 116 -13.98 -4.66 2.30
CA MET A 116 -13.67 -3.63 1.30
C MET A 116 -14.33 -3.94 -0.04
N GLY A 117 -14.30 -5.21 -0.48
CA GLY A 117 -15.01 -5.66 -1.68
C GLY A 117 -16.52 -5.43 -1.59
N ILE A 118 -17.15 -5.79 -0.47
CA ILE A 118 -18.58 -5.57 -0.23
C ILE A 118 -18.91 -4.07 -0.19
N ALA A 119 -18.02 -3.24 0.36
CA ALA A 119 -18.17 -1.78 0.40
C ALA A 119 -17.98 -1.10 -0.98
N GLY A 120 -17.69 -1.88 -2.04
CA GLY A 120 -17.51 -1.36 -3.40
C GLY A 120 -16.12 -0.78 -3.66
N ILE A 121 -15.12 -1.16 -2.87
CA ILE A 121 -13.70 -0.85 -3.07
C ILE A 121 -12.94 -2.17 -3.28
N PRO A 122 -13.08 -2.81 -4.46
CA PRO A 122 -12.56 -4.16 -4.69
C PRO A 122 -11.04 -4.21 -4.91
N TRP A 123 -10.42 -3.10 -5.30
CA TRP A 123 -8.97 -3.03 -5.49
C TRP A 123 -8.28 -3.01 -4.13
N TRP A 124 -7.86 -4.18 -3.69
CA TRP A 124 -7.28 -4.44 -2.37
C TRP A 124 -5.94 -5.15 -2.46
N THR A 125 -5.05 -4.80 -1.55
CA THR A 125 -3.80 -5.50 -1.30
C THR A 125 -3.42 -5.42 0.18
N THR A 126 -2.42 -6.19 0.59
CA THR A 126 -1.77 -6.10 1.90
C THR A 126 -0.27 -6.12 1.72
N ASP A 127 0.45 -5.76 2.76
CA ASP A 127 1.88 -6.08 2.86
C ASP A 127 1.99 -7.58 3.17
N ILE A 128 2.36 -8.38 2.17
CA ILE A 128 2.47 -9.84 2.33
C ILE A 128 3.54 -10.15 3.40
N GLY A 129 3.13 -10.88 4.42
CA GLY A 129 3.95 -11.19 5.58
C GLY A 129 3.88 -10.14 6.69
N GLY A 130 3.05 -9.09 6.55
CA GLY A 130 2.99 -7.93 7.43
C GLY A 130 4.11 -6.93 7.16
N PHE A 131 3.96 -5.69 7.64
CA PHE A 131 4.94 -4.64 7.43
C PHE A 131 6.14 -4.74 8.38
N PHE A 132 5.89 -4.98 9.68
CA PHE A 132 6.96 -4.97 10.70
C PHE A 132 6.89 -6.14 11.67
N GLY A 133 8.01 -6.37 12.38
CA GLY A 133 8.09 -7.36 13.48
C GLY A 133 8.43 -8.78 13.04
N ALA A 134 9.00 -8.96 11.85
CA ALA A 134 9.43 -10.26 11.37
C ALA A 134 10.94 -10.38 11.24
N ASN A 135 11.45 -11.57 11.54
CA ASN A 135 12.84 -11.95 11.32
C ASN A 135 12.90 -13.01 10.21
N ILE A 136 13.71 -12.75 9.17
CA ILE A 136 13.84 -13.66 8.02
C ILE A 136 14.40 -15.04 8.36
N ASN A 137 15.03 -15.19 9.54
CA ASN A 137 15.60 -16.44 10.01
C ASN A 137 14.64 -17.24 10.93
N ASP A 138 13.43 -16.71 11.19
CA ASP A 138 12.46 -17.33 12.08
C ASP A 138 11.56 -18.31 11.31
N PRO A 139 11.58 -19.60 11.65
CA PRO A 139 10.71 -20.60 11.01
C PRO A 139 9.21 -20.31 11.18
N GLU A 140 8.78 -19.70 12.28
CA GLU A 140 7.38 -19.30 12.48
C GLU A 140 7.01 -18.19 11.49
N PHE A 141 7.92 -17.26 11.25
CA PHE A 141 7.69 -16.25 10.22
C PHE A 141 7.66 -16.85 8.82
N HIS A 142 8.46 -17.88 8.52
CA HIS A 142 8.41 -18.56 7.22
C HIS A 142 7.01 -19.16 6.96
N GLU A 143 6.41 -19.82 7.94
CA GLU A 143 5.05 -20.34 7.83
C GLU A 143 4.03 -19.22 7.63
N LEU A 144 4.12 -18.15 8.43
CA LEU A 144 3.26 -16.96 8.27
C LEU A 144 3.38 -16.35 6.87
N LEU A 145 4.61 -16.20 6.37
CA LEU A 145 4.88 -15.64 5.05
C LEU A 145 4.24 -16.50 3.96
N ILE A 146 4.39 -17.81 4.01
CA ILE A 146 3.79 -18.74 3.06
C ILE A 146 2.27 -18.59 3.05
N ARG A 147 1.62 -18.60 4.23
CA ARG A 147 0.15 -18.44 4.31
C ARG A 147 -0.33 -17.08 3.82
N TRP A 148 0.43 -16.04 4.10
CA TRP A 148 0.08 -14.70 3.62
C TRP A 148 0.32 -14.54 2.12
N PHE A 149 1.34 -15.20 1.60
CA PHE A 149 1.62 -15.24 0.17
C PHE A 149 0.53 -16.00 -0.60
N GLU A 150 0.06 -17.11 -0.03
CA GLU A 150 -1.11 -17.84 -0.51
C GLU A 150 -2.33 -16.92 -0.62
N TYR A 151 -2.69 -16.22 0.46
CA TYR A 151 -3.77 -15.22 0.44
C TYR A 151 -3.53 -14.14 -0.61
N GLY A 152 -2.33 -13.57 -0.65
CA GLY A 152 -1.95 -12.54 -1.62
C GLY A 152 -2.07 -12.98 -3.07
N CYS A 153 -1.83 -14.27 -3.34
CA CYS A 153 -2.01 -14.85 -4.67
C CYS A 153 -3.44 -14.69 -5.21
N PHE A 154 -4.44 -14.65 -4.33
CA PHE A 154 -5.85 -14.48 -4.69
C PHE A 154 -6.35 -13.06 -4.53
N CYS A 155 -5.55 -12.13 -3.98
CA CYS A 155 -5.91 -10.72 -3.91
C CYS A 155 -5.94 -10.09 -5.31
N PRO A 156 -6.77 -9.05 -5.56
CA PRO A 156 -6.75 -8.30 -6.81
C PRO A 156 -5.36 -7.81 -7.19
N VAL A 157 -4.60 -7.32 -6.24
CA VAL A 157 -3.18 -6.95 -6.40
C VAL A 157 -2.32 -7.74 -5.42
N MET A 158 -1.34 -8.45 -5.94
CA MET A 158 -0.34 -9.17 -5.16
C MET A 158 0.90 -8.32 -5.00
N ARG A 159 1.30 -8.03 -3.76
CA ARG A 159 2.42 -7.13 -3.48
C ARG A 159 3.24 -7.60 -2.28
N LEU A 160 4.51 -7.92 -2.51
CA LEU A 160 5.46 -8.20 -1.45
C LEU A 160 6.04 -6.88 -0.94
N HIS A 161 5.86 -6.60 0.34
CA HIS A 161 6.37 -5.41 1.01
C HIS A 161 6.51 -5.67 2.50
N GLY A 162 7.48 -5.00 3.14
CA GLY A 162 7.64 -5.08 4.58
C GLY A 162 9.07 -4.89 5.02
N TYR A 163 9.21 -4.58 6.29
CA TYR A 163 10.46 -4.35 6.99
C TYR A 163 10.87 -5.60 7.77
N ARG A 164 12.07 -6.11 7.52
CA ARG A 164 12.54 -7.39 8.06
C ARG A 164 13.78 -7.23 8.91
N TRP A 165 13.88 -8.05 9.92
CA TRP A 165 15.11 -8.24 10.71
C TRP A 165 15.94 -9.40 10.16
N PRO A 166 17.29 -9.42 10.39
CA PRO A 166 18.11 -8.38 11.02
C PRO A 166 18.31 -7.15 10.14
N LEU A 167 18.47 -5.98 10.78
CA LEU A 167 18.77 -4.75 10.07
C LEU A 167 20.08 -4.83 9.33
N GLN A 168 20.13 -4.22 8.16
CA GLN A 168 21.34 -4.04 7.36
C GLN A 168 22.00 -2.69 7.68
N PRO A 169 23.34 -2.63 7.72
CA PRO A 169 24.04 -1.38 7.93
C PRO A 169 23.81 -0.39 6.80
N GLN A 170 24.13 0.86 7.06
CA GLN A 170 24.13 1.91 6.05
C GLN A 170 25.05 1.55 4.87
N TYR A 171 24.60 1.82 3.64
CA TYR A 171 25.36 1.53 2.43
C TYR A 171 26.28 2.67 1.99
N GLY A 172 26.04 3.89 2.51
CA GLY A 172 26.79 5.07 2.09
C GLY A 172 26.56 6.27 3.02
N THR A 173 27.05 7.41 2.59
CA THR A 173 27.13 8.63 3.40
C THR A 173 26.20 9.75 2.92
N THR A 174 25.39 9.53 1.89
CA THR A 174 24.51 10.57 1.30
C THR A 174 23.12 10.01 1.00
N GLY A 175 22.10 10.86 1.17
CA GLY A 175 20.72 10.54 0.84
C GLY A 175 20.19 9.33 1.61
N GLY A 176 19.37 8.50 0.99
CA GLY A 176 18.80 7.28 1.56
C GLY A 176 19.83 6.23 1.96
N ALA A 177 21.04 6.28 1.40
CA ALA A 177 22.12 5.37 1.74
C ALA A 177 22.64 5.55 3.18
N THR A 178 22.31 6.66 3.84
CA THR A 178 22.63 6.92 5.26
C THR A 178 21.67 6.22 6.23
N CYS A 179 20.58 5.64 5.74
CA CYS A 179 19.61 4.94 6.56
C CYS A 179 19.97 3.46 6.70
N VAL A 180 19.72 2.90 7.87
CA VAL A 180 19.66 1.43 8.00
C VAL A 180 18.46 0.92 7.20
N SER A 181 18.62 -0.24 6.55
CA SER A 181 17.52 -0.90 5.84
C SER A 181 17.11 -2.18 6.55
N GLY A 182 15.97 -2.75 6.18
CA GLY A 182 15.58 -4.09 6.58
C GLY A 182 16.44 -5.16 5.89
N ALA A 183 16.35 -6.39 6.38
CA ALA A 183 16.89 -7.54 5.67
C ALA A 183 16.19 -7.72 4.31
N PRO A 184 16.85 -8.38 3.35
CA PRO A 184 16.24 -8.73 2.06
C PRO A 184 14.88 -9.44 2.24
N ASN A 185 13.92 -9.11 1.37
CA ASN A 185 12.54 -9.62 1.47
C ASN A 185 12.02 -10.15 0.12
N GLU A 186 12.91 -10.48 -0.78
CA GLU A 186 12.58 -11.10 -2.07
C GLU A 186 12.32 -12.59 -1.87
N VAL A 187 11.59 -13.20 -2.80
CA VAL A 187 11.22 -14.63 -2.75
C VAL A 187 12.42 -15.54 -2.51
N TRP A 188 13.58 -15.20 -3.07
CA TRP A 188 14.86 -15.94 -2.93
C TRP A 188 15.68 -15.59 -1.67
N SER A 189 15.17 -14.72 -0.81
CA SER A 189 15.88 -14.29 0.41
C SER A 189 15.68 -15.23 1.60
N TYR A 190 14.87 -16.25 1.43
CA TYR A 190 14.50 -17.25 2.43
C TYR A 190 15.17 -18.61 2.15
N THR A 191 14.78 -19.67 2.86
CA THR A 191 15.29 -21.03 2.58
C THR A 191 14.85 -21.50 1.21
N ASP A 192 15.59 -22.47 0.63
CA ASP A 192 15.26 -23.08 -0.68
C ASP A 192 13.82 -23.63 -0.68
N GLN A 193 13.39 -24.27 0.39
CA GLN A 193 12.02 -24.78 0.53
C GLN A 193 10.98 -23.65 0.47
N VAL A 194 11.19 -22.56 1.19
CA VAL A 194 10.28 -21.41 1.16
C VAL A 194 10.27 -20.79 -0.24
N CYS A 195 11.44 -20.60 -0.84
CA CYS A 195 11.57 -20.06 -2.19
C CYS A 195 10.81 -20.90 -3.23
N GLU A 196 10.88 -22.22 -3.15
CA GLU A 196 10.15 -23.13 -4.04
C GLU A 196 8.63 -22.95 -3.90
N ILE A 197 8.11 -22.98 -2.65
CA ILE A 197 6.68 -22.80 -2.37
C ILE A 197 6.19 -21.43 -2.87
N LEU A 198 6.90 -20.34 -2.57
CA LEU A 198 6.51 -19.01 -3.02
C LEU A 198 6.55 -18.90 -4.55
N SER A 199 7.52 -19.55 -5.19
CA SER A 199 7.64 -19.59 -6.66
C SER A 199 6.46 -20.33 -7.30
N ASP A 200 5.94 -21.38 -6.66
CA ASP A 200 4.75 -22.10 -7.14
C ASP A 200 3.49 -21.22 -7.05
N TYR A 201 3.34 -20.41 -6.00
CA TYR A 201 2.26 -19.42 -5.93
C TYR A 201 2.40 -18.31 -6.98
N LEU A 202 3.60 -17.88 -7.33
CA LEU A 202 3.81 -16.94 -8.43
C LEU A 202 3.39 -17.55 -9.77
N ARG A 203 3.76 -18.81 -10.04
CA ARG A 203 3.32 -19.55 -11.25
C ARG A 203 1.81 -19.74 -11.27
N LEU A 204 1.18 -20.01 -10.11
CA LEU A 204 -0.27 -20.08 -10.00
C LEU A 204 -0.90 -18.72 -10.32
N ARG A 205 -0.39 -17.64 -9.73
CA ARG A 205 -0.86 -16.26 -9.98
C ARG A 205 -0.82 -15.92 -11.47
N GLU A 206 0.26 -16.26 -12.15
CA GLU A 206 0.42 -16.02 -13.58
C GLU A 206 -0.67 -16.73 -14.40
N ARG A 207 -0.97 -18.00 -14.06
CA ARG A 207 -2.07 -18.77 -14.69
C ARG A 207 -3.45 -18.20 -14.39
N MET A 208 -3.61 -17.48 -13.27
CA MET A 208 -4.87 -16.87 -12.87
C MET A 208 -5.11 -15.48 -13.50
N LEU A 209 -4.15 -14.89 -14.18
CA LEU A 209 -4.30 -13.55 -14.77
C LEU A 209 -5.56 -13.41 -15.62
N PRO A 210 -5.94 -14.36 -16.52
CA PRO A 210 -7.18 -14.24 -17.30
C PRO A 210 -8.48 -14.27 -16.49
N TYR A 211 -8.41 -14.73 -15.23
CA TYR A 211 -9.55 -14.72 -14.31
C TYR A 211 -9.61 -13.42 -13.50
N ILE A 212 -8.46 -12.81 -13.23
CA ILE A 212 -8.33 -11.60 -12.39
C ILE A 212 -8.54 -10.33 -13.22
N THR A 213 -8.15 -10.33 -14.48
CA THR A 213 -8.27 -9.21 -15.43
C THR A 213 -9.50 -9.37 -16.31
#